data_93d369223b233c5cd055cb208bc222de
#
_entry.id   93d369223b233c5cd055cb208bc222de
#
_cell.length_a   1.000
_cell.length_b   1.000
_cell.length_c   1.000
_cell.angle_alpha   90.00
_cell.angle_beta   90.00
_cell.angle_gamma   90.00
#
_symmetry.space_group_name_H-M   'P 1'
#
loop_
_entity.id
_entity.type
_entity.pdbx_description
1 polymer ?
#
loop_
_entity_poly.entity_id
_entity_poly.type
_entity_poly.pdbx_seq_one_letter_code
_entity_poly.pdbx_strand_id
1 'polypeptide(L)'
;MKKIKNKYHLLLNSLLTTLLGLFAASCDRGGGMVCLYGPMPVDDMAVYKVTGQITDEQNQPLDSMRVHFYLDQFVRTDDFHSDSIGEYHAELWTWKGADTLQLVVYDPKKEYASDTTRIAISNMKLTPHEELSCSYSLELDIQLKKK
;
A
#
# COMPACT_ATOMS: atom_id res chain seq x y z
N MET A 1 -0.15 60.59 -41.08
CA MET A 1 0.47 59.27 -40.79
C MET A 1 0.54 58.90 -39.31
N LYS A 2 0.44 59.79 -38.31
CA LYS A 2 0.47 59.43 -36.85
C LYS A 2 -0.76 58.66 -36.34
N LYS A 3 -1.97 58.91 -36.88
CA LYS A 3 -3.22 58.28 -36.43
C LYS A 3 -3.32 56.75 -36.73
N ILE A 4 -2.64 56.27 -37.75
CA ILE A 4 -2.69 54.86 -38.17
C ILE A 4 -1.83 54.03 -37.23
N LYS A 5 -0.65 54.48 -36.81
CA LYS A 5 0.23 53.79 -35.89
C LYS A 5 -0.41 53.51 -34.53
N ASN A 6 -1.19 54.46 -34.01
CA ASN A 6 -1.88 54.29 -32.72
C ASN A 6 -2.96 53.18 -32.75
N LYS A 7 -3.65 53.01 -33.90
CA LYS A 7 -4.68 51.96 -34.02
C LYS A 7 -4.06 50.55 -34.03
N TYR A 8 -2.91 50.40 -34.69
CA TYR A 8 -2.19 49.11 -34.67
C TYR A 8 -1.63 48.74 -33.27
N HIS A 9 -1.13 49.74 -32.53
CA HIS A 9 -0.67 49.47 -31.15
C HIS A 9 -1.81 49.13 -30.21
N LEU A 10 -2.99 49.73 -30.37
CA LEU A 10 -4.18 49.39 -29.60
C LEU A 10 -4.69 47.98 -29.90
N LEU A 11 -4.72 47.59 -31.19
CA LEU A 11 -5.11 46.23 -31.61
C LEU A 11 -4.09 45.19 -31.16
N LEU A 12 -2.81 45.48 -31.28
CA LEU A 12 -1.75 44.57 -30.84
C LEU A 12 -1.75 44.32 -29.33
N ASN A 13 -1.95 45.39 -28.54
CA ASN A 13 -2.06 45.28 -27.07
C ASN A 13 -3.33 44.52 -26.66
N SER A 14 -4.45 44.74 -27.34
CA SER A 14 -5.71 44.02 -27.06
C SER A 14 -5.53 42.52 -27.39
N LEU A 15 -4.86 42.17 -28.49
CA LEU A 15 -4.59 40.80 -28.86
C LEU A 15 -3.65 40.12 -27.85
N LEU A 16 -2.61 40.86 -27.40
CA LEU A 16 -1.64 40.35 -26.45
C LEU A 16 -2.26 40.12 -25.07
N THR A 17 -3.14 41.02 -24.62
CA THR A 17 -3.87 40.86 -23.33
C THR A 17 -4.88 39.72 -23.37
N THR A 18 -5.56 39.48 -24.47
CA THR A 18 -6.44 38.33 -24.60
C THR A 18 -5.65 37.00 -24.64
N LEU A 19 -4.50 36.98 -25.33
CA LEU A 19 -3.62 35.80 -25.36
C LEU A 19 -3.06 35.52 -23.96
N LEU A 20 -2.56 36.50 -23.24
CA LEU A 20 -2.09 36.37 -21.86
C LEU A 20 -3.19 35.94 -20.90
N GLY A 21 -4.42 36.42 -21.09
CA GLY A 21 -5.59 36.03 -20.30
C GLY A 21 -5.96 34.55 -20.47
N LEU A 22 -5.79 34.02 -21.69
CA LEU A 22 -6.01 32.58 -21.95
C LEU A 22 -4.97 31.69 -21.28
N PHE A 23 -3.72 32.13 -21.19
CA PHE A 23 -2.68 31.39 -20.46
C PHE A 23 -2.83 31.52 -18.94
N ALA A 24 -3.27 32.68 -18.43
CA ALA A 24 -3.51 32.87 -17.01
C ALA A 24 -4.73 32.06 -16.49
N ALA A 25 -5.76 31.88 -17.32
CA ALA A 25 -6.91 31.07 -16.96
C ALA A 25 -6.60 29.56 -16.88
N SER A 26 -5.48 29.13 -17.46
CA SER A 26 -5.03 27.72 -17.36
C SER A 26 -4.21 27.44 -16.08
N CYS A 27 -3.77 28.49 -15.36
CA CYS A 27 -2.96 28.33 -14.13
C CYS A 27 -3.77 28.41 -12.83
N ASP A 28 -5.07 28.73 -12.87
CA ASP A 28 -5.90 28.83 -11.66
C ASP A 28 -6.75 27.57 -11.42
N ARG A 29 -6.27 26.44 -11.85
CA ARG A 29 -6.67 25.18 -11.23
C ARG A 29 -5.59 24.86 -10.22
N GLY A 30 -5.87 25.27 -8.98
CA GLY A 30 -5.12 24.85 -7.81
C GLY A 30 -4.73 23.41 -7.99
N GLY A 31 -3.44 23.10 -7.81
CA GLY A 31 -2.85 21.79 -8.02
C GLY A 31 -3.41 20.72 -7.08
N GLY A 32 -4.72 20.50 -7.15
CA GLY A 32 -5.26 19.21 -6.83
C GLY A 32 -4.70 18.29 -7.91
N MET A 33 -3.81 17.38 -7.54
CA MET A 33 -3.63 16.15 -8.31
C MET A 33 -5.03 15.67 -8.63
N VAL A 34 -5.48 15.86 -9.87
CA VAL A 34 -6.62 15.12 -10.37
C VAL A 34 -6.11 13.70 -10.37
N CYS A 35 -6.46 12.96 -9.32
CA CYS A 35 -6.33 11.52 -9.35
C CYS A 35 -7.15 11.09 -10.56
N LEU A 36 -6.45 10.78 -11.66
CA LEU A 36 -7.01 10.17 -12.87
C LEU A 36 -7.59 8.77 -12.57
N TYR A 37 -7.39 8.31 -11.35
CA TYR A 37 -8.07 7.16 -10.78
C TYR A 37 -9.36 7.66 -10.14
N GLY A 38 -10.49 7.33 -10.77
CA GLY A 38 -11.80 7.41 -10.13
C GLY A 38 -11.77 6.69 -8.76
N PRO A 39 -12.82 6.82 -7.93
CA PRO A 39 -12.90 6.07 -6.69
C PRO A 39 -12.61 4.61 -7.01
N MET A 40 -11.59 4.04 -6.33
CA MET A 40 -11.20 2.65 -6.54
C MET A 40 -12.43 1.76 -6.35
N PRO A 41 -12.76 0.89 -7.32
CA PRO A 41 -13.87 -0.02 -7.13
C PRO A 41 -13.55 -0.91 -5.92
N VAL A 42 -14.33 -0.76 -4.87
CA VAL A 42 -14.19 -1.50 -3.60
C VAL A 42 -14.33 -3.01 -3.83
N ASP A 43 -15.05 -3.39 -4.90
CA ASP A 43 -15.28 -4.76 -5.31
C ASP A 43 -14.01 -5.54 -5.69
N ASP A 44 -12.92 -4.84 -6.01
CA ASP A 44 -11.64 -5.44 -6.38
C ASP A 44 -10.63 -5.44 -5.22
N MET A 45 -11.02 -4.99 -4.03
CA MET A 45 -10.16 -5.02 -2.85
C MET A 45 -10.42 -6.26 -1.98
N ALA A 46 -9.37 -6.70 -1.31
CA ALA A 46 -9.39 -7.80 -0.35
C ALA A 46 -8.54 -7.47 0.87
N VAL A 47 -8.89 -8.09 1.99
CA VAL A 47 -8.08 -8.12 3.21
C VAL A 47 -7.40 -9.48 3.31
N TYR A 48 -6.10 -9.46 3.57
CA TYR A 48 -5.31 -10.65 3.86
C TYR A 48 -4.85 -10.60 5.31
N LYS A 49 -5.29 -11.58 6.11
CA LYS A 49 -5.01 -11.66 7.55
C LYS A 49 -4.23 -12.93 7.85
N VAL A 50 -3.10 -12.78 8.56
CA VAL A 50 -2.39 -13.91 9.12
C VAL A 50 -2.17 -13.67 10.59
N THR A 51 -2.57 -14.63 11.38
CA THR A 51 -2.40 -14.63 12.84
C THR A 51 -1.68 -15.90 13.27
N GLY A 52 -1.05 -15.90 14.40
CA GLY A 52 -0.40 -17.09 14.94
C GLY A 52 0.57 -16.73 16.05
N GLN A 53 1.37 -17.68 16.48
CA GLN A 53 2.35 -17.54 17.52
C GLN A 53 3.77 -17.78 17.00
N ILE A 54 4.72 -16.98 17.48
CA ILE A 54 6.15 -17.15 17.20
C ILE A 54 6.83 -17.73 18.45
N THR A 55 7.46 -18.88 18.30
CA THR A 55 8.12 -19.59 19.39
C THR A 55 9.56 -19.95 19.03
N ASP A 56 10.35 -20.31 20.02
CA ASP A 56 11.64 -20.97 19.83
C ASP A 56 11.51 -22.50 19.73
N GLU A 57 12.65 -23.20 19.61
CA GLU A 57 12.71 -24.68 19.52
C GLU A 57 12.23 -25.40 20.79
N GLN A 58 12.11 -24.70 21.92
CA GLN A 58 11.57 -25.17 23.19
C GLN A 58 10.10 -24.81 23.41
N ASN A 59 9.41 -24.27 22.35
CA ASN A 59 8.06 -23.74 22.39
C ASN A 59 7.89 -22.57 23.36
N GLN A 60 8.97 -21.81 23.65
CA GLN A 60 8.85 -20.59 24.43
C GLN A 60 8.45 -19.42 23.49
N PRO A 61 7.48 -18.59 23.90
CA PRO A 61 7.05 -17.47 23.07
C PRO A 61 8.17 -16.45 22.89
N LEU A 62 8.26 -15.90 21.68
CA LEU A 62 9.25 -14.90 21.32
C LEU A 62 8.59 -13.52 21.14
N ASP A 63 8.94 -12.60 22.01
CA ASP A 63 8.49 -11.20 22.00
C ASP A 63 9.27 -10.34 20.99
N SER A 64 8.61 -9.33 20.44
CA SER A 64 9.23 -8.29 19.60
C SER A 64 9.88 -8.81 18.30
N MET A 65 9.49 -9.98 17.83
CA MET A 65 9.88 -10.48 16.53
C MET A 65 9.20 -9.65 15.45
N ARG A 66 9.93 -9.28 14.40
CA ARG A 66 9.36 -8.52 13.28
C ARG A 66 8.82 -9.46 12.23
N VAL A 67 7.63 -9.11 11.72
CA VAL A 67 6.92 -9.87 10.70
C VAL A 67 6.69 -8.97 9.49
N HIS A 68 7.32 -9.30 8.38
CA HIS A 68 7.11 -8.64 7.10
C HIS A 68 6.19 -9.48 6.21
N PHE A 69 5.27 -8.80 5.58
CA PHE A 69 4.20 -9.39 4.80
C PHE A 69 4.33 -8.94 3.33
N TYR A 70 4.42 -9.90 2.42
CA TYR A 70 4.56 -9.65 0.99
C TYR A 70 3.48 -10.41 0.22
N LEU A 71 2.85 -9.76 -0.75
CA LEU A 71 1.94 -10.39 -1.71
C LEU A 71 2.56 -10.33 -3.09
N ASP A 72 2.87 -11.49 -3.68
CA ASP A 72 3.51 -11.64 -5.00
C ASP A 72 4.66 -10.66 -5.22
N GLN A 73 4.46 -9.71 -6.17
CA GLN A 73 5.45 -8.70 -6.52
C GLN A 73 5.26 -7.36 -5.79
N PHE A 74 4.17 -7.22 -5.02
CA PHE A 74 3.89 -5.99 -4.29
C PHE A 74 4.54 -6.04 -2.91
N VAL A 75 5.70 -5.41 -2.80
CA VAL A 75 6.36 -5.18 -1.52
C VAL A 75 5.58 -4.10 -0.76
N ARG A 76 4.75 -4.51 0.19
CA ARG A 76 4.22 -3.60 1.19
C ARG A 76 4.77 -4.03 2.54
N THR A 77 5.71 -3.27 3.03
CA THR A 77 6.34 -3.48 4.34
C THR A 77 5.53 -2.73 5.39
N ASP A 78 4.48 -3.36 5.91
CA ASP A 78 3.97 -2.97 7.20
C ASP A 78 4.76 -3.77 8.24
N ASP A 79 5.37 -3.09 9.22
CA ASP A 79 6.14 -3.71 10.30
C ASP A 79 5.17 -4.20 11.37
N PHE A 80 4.83 -5.48 11.33
CA PHE A 80 4.10 -6.14 12.41
C PHE A 80 5.09 -6.72 13.41
N HIS A 81 4.64 -6.89 14.66
CA HIS A 81 5.49 -7.42 15.75
C HIS A 81 4.73 -8.47 16.54
N SER A 82 5.45 -9.46 17.06
CA SER A 82 4.90 -10.32 18.08
C SER A 82 4.85 -9.61 19.44
N ASP A 83 3.86 -9.94 20.23
CA ASP A 83 3.69 -9.44 21.58
C ASP A 83 4.44 -10.30 22.63
N SER A 84 4.25 -9.99 23.93
CA SER A 84 4.90 -10.67 25.07
C SER A 84 4.58 -12.15 25.21
N ILE A 85 3.50 -12.63 24.59
CA ILE A 85 3.13 -14.05 24.53
C ILE A 85 3.43 -14.69 23.17
N GLY A 86 4.18 -13.97 22.33
CA GLY A 86 4.59 -14.41 21.01
C GLY A 86 3.51 -14.33 19.94
N GLU A 87 2.31 -13.81 20.24
CA GLU A 87 1.23 -13.69 19.28
C GLU A 87 1.51 -12.55 18.28
N TYR A 88 1.20 -12.77 17.02
CA TYR A 88 1.27 -11.76 15.99
C TYR A 88 -0.01 -11.68 15.17
N HIS A 89 -0.32 -10.49 14.70
CA HIS A 89 -1.42 -10.21 13.81
C HIS A 89 -0.93 -9.34 12.66
N ALA A 90 -0.92 -9.91 11.46
CA ALA A 90 -0.55 -9.21 10.24
C ALA A 90 -1.78 -9.07 9.33
N GLU A 91 -2.10 -7.84 8.95
CA GLU A 91 -3.25 -7.53 8.12
C GLU A 91 -2.85 -6.60 6.99
N LEU A 92 -3.21 -6.94 5.76
CA LEU A 92 -2.90 -6.17 4.57
C LEU A 92 -4.15 -5.96 3.72
N TRP A 93 -4.43 -4.69 3.42
CA TRP A 93 -5.52 -4.27 2.55
C TRP A 93 -4.96 -3.94 1.17
N THR A 94 -5.36 -4.70 0.15
CA THR A 94 -4.85 -4.53 -1.20
C THR A 94 -5.80 -5.13 -2.24
N TRP A 95 -5.39 -5.11 -3.51
CA TRP A 95 -6.15 -5.67 -4.60
C TRP A 95 -6.28 -7.19 -4.50
N LYS A 96 -7.42 -7.71 -4.96
CA LYS A 96 -7.57 -9.15 -5.22
C LYS A 96 -6.62 -9.59 -6.34
N GLY A 97 -6.38 -10.89 -6.40
CA GLY A 97 -5.66 -11.53 -7.50
C GLY A 97 -4.22 -11.84 -7.19
N ALA A 98 -3.80 -11.73 -5.93
CA ALA A 98 -2.55 -12.32 -5.50
C ALA A 98 -2.67 -13.86 -5.47
N ASP A 99 -1.64 -14.54 -5.95
CA ASP A 99 -1.58 -16.01 -5.93
C ASP A 99 -0.83 -16.52 -4.70
N THR A 100 0.16 -15.76 -4.25
CA THR A 100 1.07 -16.17 -3.18
C THR A 100 1.27 -15.07 -2.15
N LEU A 101 1.25 -15.47 -0.90
CA LEU A 101 1.64 -14.66 0.25
C LEU A 101 2.97 -15.16 0.78
N GLN A 102 3.89 -14.26 1.07
CA GLN A 102 5.15 -14.56 1.74
C GLN A 102 5.22 -13.84 3.07
N LEU A 103 5.47 -14.58 4.12
CA LEU A 103 5.73 -14.07 5.46
C LEU A 103 7.22 -14.23 5.77
N VAL A 104 7.86 -13.14 6.19
CA VAL A 104 9.26 -13.14 6.62
C VAL A 104 9.32 -12.72 8.07
N VAL A 105 9.76 -13.61 8.94
CA VAL A 105 9.94 -13.34 10.37
C VAL A 105 11.41 -13.21 10.68
N TYR A 106 11.80 -12.18 11.41
CA TYR A 106 13.17 -11.99 11.82
C TYR A 106 13.29 -11.35 13.20
N ASP A 107 14.37 -11.70 13.87
CA ASP A 107 14.76 -11.14 15.16
C ASP A 107 15.61 -9.88 14.98
N PRO A 108 15.16 -8.69 15.47
CA PRO A 108 15.95 -7.47 15.45
C PRO A 108 17.28 -7.59 16.22
N LYS A 109 17.34 -8.43 17.25
CA LYS A 109 18.53 -8.67 18.07
C LYS A 109 19.48 -9.68 17.43
N LYS A 110 19.04 -10.37 16.36
CA LYS A 110 19.81 -11.38 15.61
C LYS A 110 20.23 -12.61 16.41
N GLU A 111 19.54 -12.91 17.49
CA GLU A 111 19.76 -14.13 18.29
C GLU A 111 19.16 -15.37 17.61
N TYR A 112 18.06 -15.15 16.85
CA TYR A 112 17.36 -16.19 16.10
C TYR A 112 17.59 -16.06 14.60
N ALA A 113 17.53 -17.18 13.90
CA ALA A 113 17.55 -17.20 12.45
C ALA A 113 16.21 -16.70 11.89
N SER A 114 16.26 -15.95 10.79
CA SER A 114 15.04 -15.54 10.08
C SER A 114 14.38 -16.74 9.42
N ASP A 115 13.06 -16.76 9.42
CA ASP A 115 12.25 -17.72 8.67
C ASP A 115 11.46 -17.02 7.56
N THR A 116 11.22 -17.77 6.48
CA THR A 116 10.45 -17.29 5.34
C THR A 116 9.46 -18.37 4.91
N THR A 117 8.20 -18.13 5.14
CA THR A 117 7.11 -19.02 4.79
C THR A 117 6.34 -18.47 3.58
N ARG A 118 6.13 -19.32 2.57
CA ARG A 118 5.30 -19.00 1.39
C ARG A 118 4.01 -19.79 1.44
N ILE A 119 2.91 -19.08 1.22
CA ILE A 119 1.55 -19.62 1.34
C ILE A 119 0.81 -19.31 0.03
N ALA A 120 0.24 -20.33 -0.58
CA ALA A 120 -0.70 -20.11 -1.68
C ALA A 120 -2.00 -19.53 -1.13
N ILE A 121 -2.52 -18.46 -1.73
CA ILE A 121 -3.77 -17.82 -1.29
C ILE A 121 -4.96 -18.79 -1.32
N SER A 122 -4.92 -19.80 -2.24
CA SER A 122 -5.91 -20.86 -2.28
C SER A 122 -6.00 -21.71 -1.00
N ASN A 123 -4.97 -21.69 -0.15
CA ASN A 123 -4.93 -22.40 1.14
C ASN A 123 -5.48 -21.54 2.30
N MET A 124 -5.78 -20.28 2.05
CA MET A 124 -6.37 -19.39 3.04
C MET A 124 -7.89 -19.52 3.08
N LYS A 125 -8.47 -19.30 4.23
CA LYS A 125 -9.93 -19.30 4.40
C LYS A 125 -10.51 -18.02 3.82
N LEU A 126 -11.34 -18.16 2.78
CA LEU A 126 -12.06 -17.06 2.17
C LEU A 126 -13.38 -16.81 2.91
N THR A 127 -13.62 -15.55 3.29
CA THR A 127 -14.89 -15.12 3.91
C THR A 127 -15.37 -13.83 3.24
N PRO A 128 -16.71 -13.62 3.10
CA PRO A 128 -17.26 -12.34 2.68
C PRO A 128 -16.85 -11.25 3.68
N HIS A 129 -16.65 -10.02 3.20
CA HIS A 129 -16.34 -8.86 4.03
C HIS A 129 -17.39 -7.76 3.79
N GLU A 130 -17.86 -7.10 4.85
CA GLU A 130 -18.96 -6.12 4.76
C GLU A 130 -18.61 -4.89 3.92
N GLU A 131 -17.37 -4.41 4.05
CA GLU A 131 -16.89 -3.19 3.37
C GLU A 131 -16.08 -3.48 2.10
N LEU A 132 -15.63 -4.73 1.93
CA LEU A 132 -14.80 -5.18 0.82
C LEU A 132 -15.41 -6.44 0.22
N SER A 133 -14.92 -6.84 -0.95
CA SER A 133 -15.50 -8.01 -1.57
C SER A 133 -15.16 -9.32 -0.84
N CYS A 134 -13.98 -9.42 -0.21
CA CYS A 134 -13.58 -10.65 0.49
C CYS A 134 -12.45 -10.45 1.51
N SER A 135 -12.32 -11.39 2.44
CA SER A 135 -11.21 -11.50 3.38
C SER A 135 -10.60 -12.90 3.28
N TYR A 136 -9.28 -12.96 3.18
CA TYR A 136 -8.48 -14.18 3.26
C TYR A 136 -7.84 -14.25 4.63
N SER A 137 -8.04 -15.34 5.35
CA SER A 137 -7.48 -15.52 6.69
C SER A 137 -6.74 -16.84 6.83
N LEU A 138 -5.65 -16.83 7.59
CA LEU A 138 -4.86 -18.00 7.92
C LEU A 138 -4.34 -17.87 9.34
N GLU A 139 -4.33 -18.99 10.07
CA GLU A 139 -3.60 -19.14 11.32
C GLU A 139 -2.32 -19.91 11.03
N LEU A 140 -1.17 -19.34 11.42
CA LEU A 140 0.15 -19.89 11.11
C LEU A 140 1.11 -19.66 12.28
N ASP A 141 1.46 -20.74 12.96
CA ASP A 141 2.51 -20.72 13.99
C ASP A 141 3.89 -20.87 13.37
N ILE A 142 4.86 -20.12 13.90
CA ILE A 142 6.22 -20.07 13.38
C ILE A 142 7.21 -20.40 14.48
N GLN A 143 8.11 -21.32 14.20
CA GLN A 143 9.17 -21.69 15.14
C GLN A 143 10.53 -21.21 14.62
N LEU A 144 11.21 -20.36 15.39
CA LEU A 144 12.53 -19.84 15.05
C LEU A 144 13.63 -20.65 15.73
N LYS A 145 14.73 -20.86 14.99
CA LYS A 145 15.92 -21.53 15.49
C LYS A 145 16.91 -20.51 16.05
N LYS A 146 17.45 -20.82 17.21
CA LYS A 146 18.54 -20.04 17.79
C LYS A 146 19.80 -20.21 16.94
N LYS A 147 20.56 -19.11 16.75
CA LYS A 147 21.83 -19.14 16.00
C LYS A 147 22.97 -19.69 16.80
#